data_e99ef35543c84f3947047a9be617496d
#
_entry.id   e99ef35543c84f3947047a9be617496d
#
_cell.length_a   1.000
_cell.length_b   1.000
_cell.length_c   1.000
_cell.angle_alpha   90.00
_cell.angle_beta   90.00
_cell.angle_gamma   90.00
#
_symmetry.space_group_name_H-M   'P 1'
#
loop_
_entity.id
_entity.type
_entity.pdbx_description
1 polymer ?
#
loop_
_entity_poly.entity_id
_entity_poly.type
_entity_poly.pdbx_seq_one_letter_code
_entity_poly.pdbx_strand_id
1 'polypeptide(L)'
;QHDHAAGATVDRAACQRVIRTADLWQRQFPRSARSDRQESLDEVGLLLALAYPDRIAQRQRGDDARYLMANGRGALFPHPDPLGSEDYLVIADLDGGTQWARIDLAAPVQLRDLDTLCADQTRVVDDVSWDDTAQMVRATRQRRLGQLILSEQGLSKPDPSMISTALLQGIRRAGLDRLAWTPELRQWRARV
;
A
#
# COMPACT_ATOMS: atom_id res chain seq x y z
N GLN A 1 -29.48 -3.50 -24.09
CA GLN A 1 -29.27 -2.24 -24.81
C GLN A 1 -29.50 -1.08 -23.87
N HIS A 2 -28.45 -0.54 -23.26
CA HIS A 2 -28.33 0.91 -22.98
C HIS A 2 -26.90 1.14 -22.47
N ASP A 3 -26.07 1.50 -23.43
CA ASP A 3 -24.78 2.17 -23.22
C ASP A 3 -25.00 3.43 -22.37
N HIS A 4 -24.43 3.45 -21.18
CA HIS A 4 -24.19 4.70 -20.45
C HIS A 4 -22.68 4.77 -20.18
N ALA A 5 -21.93 5.09 -21.24
CA ALA A 5 -20.65 5.76 -21.06
C ALA A 5 -20.97 7.14 -20.45
N ALA A 6 -20.86 7.26 -19.14
CA ALA A 6 -20.88 8.53 -18.44
C ALA A 6 -19.71 9.35 -19.00
N GLY A 7 -20.03 10.31 -19.87
CA GLY A 7 -19.05 11.16 -20.52
C GLY A 7 -18.27 11.97 -19.49
N ALA A 8 -17.03 11.62 -19.28
CA ALA A 8 -16.07 12.44 -18.57
C ALA A 8 -15.96 13.78 -19.34
N THR A 9 -16.46 14.85 -18.74
CA THR A 9 -16.31 16.20 -19.28
C THR A 9 -14.86 16.63 -19.13
N VAL A 10 -14.12 16.60 -20.23
CA VAL A 10 -12.71 17.05 -20.25
C VAL A 10 -12.65 18.55 -20.06
N ASP A 11 -12.03 19.05 -19.01
CA ASP A 11 -11.72 20.46 -18.83
C ASP A 11 -10.62 20.87 -19.83
N ARG A 12 -11.07 21.45 -20.97
CA ARG A 12 -10.16 21.90 -22.03
C ARG A 12 -9.19 22.98 -21.57
N ALA A 13 -9.57 23.83 -20.62
CA ALA A 13 -8.70 24.88 -20.09
C ALA A 13 -7.58 24.26 -19.21
N ALA A 14 -7.91 23.26 -18.40
CA ALA A 14 -6.91 22.50 -17.65
C ALA A 14 -5.94 21.77 -18.58
N CYS A 15 -6.44 21.07 -19.59
CA CYS A 15 -5.60 20.41 -20.59
C CYS A 15 -4.64 21.39 -21.29
N GLN A 16 -5.12 22.56 -21.69
CA GLN A 16 -4.26 23.57 -22.31
C GLN A 16 -3.17 24.10 -21.37
N ARG A 17 -3.47 24.25 -20.07
CA ARG A 17 -2.46 24.64 -19.08
C ARG A 17 -1.36 23.59 -18.98
N VAL A 18 -1.75 22.31 -18.88
CA VAL A 18 -0.80 21.18 -18.82
C VAL A 18 0.09 21.14 -20.06
N ILE A 19 -0.50 21.24 -21.26
CA ILE A 19 0.24 21.24 -22.54
C ILE A 19 1.26 22.39 -22.57
N ARG A 20 0.86 23.61 -22.22
CA ARG A 20 1.80 24.75 -22.20
C ARG A 20 2.95 24.55 -21.24
N THR A 21 2.68 23.98 -20.07
CA THR A 21 3.74 23.68 -19.07
C THR A 21 4.68 22.59 -19.57
N ALA A 22 4.14 21.53 -20.19
CA ALA A 22 4.92 20.48 -20.81
C ALA A 22 5.83 21.01 -21.93
N ASP A 23 5.28 21.87 -22.83
CA ASP A 23 6.05 22.52 -23.90
C ASP A 23 7.18 23.37 -23.37
N LEU A 24 6.94 24.10 -22.25
CA LEU A 24 7.97 24.91 -21.60
C LEU A 24 9.11 24.03 -21.08
N TRP A 25 8.80 22.93 -20.38
CA TRP A 25 9.80 22.00 -19.88
C TRP A 25 10.56 21.28 -20.99
N GLN A 26 9.86 20.83 -22.05
CA GLN A 26 10.51 20.22 -23.21
C GLN A 26 11.55 21.11 -23.90
N ARG A 27 11.39 22.43 -23.84
CA ARG A 27 12.36 23.38 -24.38
C ARG A 27 13.61 23.52 -23.51
N GLN A 28 13.50 23.24 -22.20
CA GLN A 28 14.60 23.31 -21.24
C GLN A 28 15.47 22.04 -21.26
N PHE A 29 14.92 20.91 -21.70
CA PHE A 29 15.67 19.64 -21.78
C PHE A 29 16.32 19.47 -23.16
N PRO A 30 17.61 19.04 -23.21
CA PRO A 30 18.28 18.79 -24.50
C PRO A 30 17.57 17.68 -25.28
N ARG A 31 17.44 17.88 -26.58
CA ARG A 31 16.75 16.97 -27.50
C ARG A 31 17.41 15.57 -27.66
N SER A 32 18.59 15.38 -27.12
CA SER A 32 19.33 14.11 -27.17
C SER A 32 18.68 12.98 -26.36
N ALA A 33 17.69 13.29 -25.54
CA ALA A 33 16.96 12.30 -24.73
C ALA A 33 15.67 11.78 -25.39
N ARG A 34 15.37 12.17 -26.62
CA ARG A 34 14.21 11.61 -27.34
C ARG A 34 14.54 10.19 -27.81
N SER A 35 14.18 9.24 -26.98
CA SER A 35 13.97 7.87 -27.41
C SER A 35 12.68 7.82 -28.24
N ASP A 36 12.70 7.18 -29.41
CA ASP A 36 11.49 6.82 -30.20
C ASP A 36 10.65 5.76 -29.50
N ARG A 37 10.89 5.52 -28.21
CA ARG A 37 10.06 4.63 -27.39
C ARG A 37 8.70 5.29 -27.17
N GLN A 38 7.67 4.56 -27.52
CA GLN A 38 6.32 4.84 -27.13
C GLN A 38 6.29 5.00 -25.61
N GLU A 39 6.07 6.24 -25.14
CA GLU A 39 6.00 6.56 -23.72
C GLU A 39 4.92 5.67 -23.09
N SER A 40 5.31 4.77 -22.21
CA SER A 40 4.38 3.91 -21.51
C SER A 40 3.90 4.60 -20.23
N LEU A 41 2.67 4.33 -19.82
CA LEU A 41 2.16 4.82 -18.53
C LEU A 41 3.01 4.34 -17.36
N ASP A 42 3.71 3.22 -17.51
CA ASP A 42 4.65 2.68 -16.51
C ASP A 42 5.85 3.61 -16.31
N GLU A 43 6.37 4.25 -17.38
CA GLU A 43 7.47 5.24 -17.26
C GLU A 43 7.02 6.49 -16.48
N VAL A 44 5.75 6.91 -16.67
CA VAL A 44 5.17 8.01 -15.88
C VAL A 44 5.07 7.62 -14.41
N GLY A 45 4.64 6.39 -14.11
CA GLY A 45 4.59 5.86 -12.74
C GLY A 45 5.95 5.87 -12.06
N LEU A 46 7.02 5.49 -12.78
CA LEU A 46 8.41 5.53 -12.28
C LEU A 46 8.85 6.95 -11.93
N LEU A 47 8.62 7.91 -12.81
CA LEU A 47 8.98 9.31 -12.57
C LEU A 47 8.22 9.89 -11.38
N LEU A 48 6.93 9.55 -11.25
CA LEU A 48 6.12 9.95 -10.10
C LEU A 48 6.62 9.29 -8.80
N ALA A 49 7.03 8.01 -8.83
CA ALA A 49 7.58 7.32 -7.67
C ALA A 49 8.88 7.97 -7.15
N LEU A 50 9.72 8.48 -8.06
CA LEU A 50 10.90 9.25 -7.71
C LEU A 50 10.55 10.60 -7.06
N ALA A 51 9.54 11.28 -7.60
CA ALA A 51 9.15 12.60 -7.13
C ALA A 51 8.35 12.55 -5.81
N TYR A 52 7.53 11.49 -5.62
CA TYR A 52 6.60 11.34 -4.51
C TYR A 52 6.63 9.92 -3.91
N PRO A 53 7.75 9.49 -3.32
CA PRO A 53 7.89 8.13 -2.78
C PRO A 53 6.91 7.83 -1.64
N ASP A 54 6.47 8.83 -0.90
CA ASP A 54 5.46 8.75 0.16
C ASP A 54 4.03 8.51 -0.37
N ARG A 55 3.79 8.74 -1.66
CA ARG A 55 2.52 8.55 -2.36
C ARG A 55 2.45 7.28 -3.21
N ILE A 56 3.48 6.44 -3.15
CA ILE A 56 3.39 5.07 -3.66
C ILE A 56 2.29 4.37 -2.84
N ALA A 57 1.35 3.73 -3.53
CA ALA A 57 0.16 3.16 -2.93
C ALA A 57 -0.01 1.69 -3.35
N GLN A 58 -0.36 0.84 -2.41
CA GLN A 58 -0.60 -0.58 -2.58
C GLN A 58 -2.08 -0.87 -2.43
N ARG A 59 -2.65 -1.63 -3.37
CA ARG A 59 -4.03 -2.09 -3.32
C ARG A 59 -4.25 -2.97 -2.08
N GLN A 60 -5.32 -2.67 -1.35
CA GLN A 60 -5.73 -3.46 -0.20
C GLN A 60 -6.58 -4.66 -0.66
N ARG A 61 -6.49 -5.76 0.08
CA ARG A 61 -7.34 -6.94 -0.17
C ARG A 61 -8.80 -6.57 0.10
N GLY A 62 -9.70 -6.94 -0.80
CA GLY A 62 -11.12 -6.67 -0.74
C GLY A 62 -11.70 -6.35 -2.11
N ASP A 63 -13.01 -6.16 -2.19
CA ASP A 63 -13.72 -5.87 -3.45
C ASP A 63 -13.63 -4.40 -3.85
N ASP A 64 -13.37 -3.51 -2.89
CA ASP A 64 -13.22 -2.08 -3.15
C ASP A 64 -11.81 -1.75 -3.65
N ALA A 65 -11.69 -0.86 -4.64
CA ALA A 65 -10.42 -0.33 -5.11
C ALA A 65 -9.82 0.67 -4.09
N ARG A 66 -9.44 0.13 -2.93
CA ARG A 66 -8.82 0.87 -1.83
C ARG A 66 -7.31 0.67 -1.84
N TYR A 67 -6.61 1.74 -1.57
CA TYR A 67 -5.16 1.78 -1.57
C TYR A 67 -4.64 2.30 -0.23
N LEU A 68 -3.55 1.72 0.25
CA LEU A 68 -2.75 2.25 1.36
C LEU A 68 -1.50 2.90 0.76
N MET A 69 -1.23 4.14 1.10
CA MET A 69 -0.01 4.84 0.69
C MET A 69 1.16 4.54 1.63
N ALA A 70 2.38 4.72 1.14
CA ALA A 70 3.60 4.52 1.92
C ALA A 70 3.66 5.39 3.19
N ASN A 71 3.02 6.56 3.17
CA ASN A 71 2.86 7.43 4.35
C ASN A 71 1.79 6.96 5.35
N GLY A 72 1.07 5.86 5.06
CA GLY A 72 0.03 5.29 5.93
C GLY A 72 -1.39 5.83 5.71
N ARG A 73 -1.58 6.79 4.81
CA ARG A 73 -2.94 7.28 4.49
C ARG A 73 -3.64 6.33 3.52
N GLY A 74 -4.94 6.18 3.70
CA GLY A 74 -5.79 5.47 2.75
C GLY A 74 -6.20 6.37 1.58
N ALA A 75 -6.37 5.76 0.40
CA ALA A 75 -6.91 6.41 -0.78
C ALA A 75 -7.85 5.48 -1.53
N LEU A 76 -8.80 6.05 -2.29
CA LEU A 76 -9.76 5.29 -3.09
C LEU A 76 -10.17 6.07 -4.35
N PHE A 77 -10.59 5.34 -5.36
CA PHE A 77 -11.24 5.96 -6.51
C PHE A 77 -12.71 6.25 -6.18
N PRO A 78 -13.21 7.47 -6.47
CA PRO A 78 -14.62 7.82 -6.20
C PRO A 78 -15.62 7.08 -7.09
N HIS A 79 -15.15 6.59 -8.23
CA HIS A 79 -15.91 5.83 -9.22
C HIS A 79 -15.07 4.66 -9.73
N PRO A 80 -15.69 3.63 -10.33
CA PRO A 80 -14.94 2.56 -11.00
C PRO A 80 -13.96 3.14 -12.02
N ASP A 81 -12.68 2.78 -11.88
CA ASP A 81 -11.58 3.24 -12.73
C ASP A 81 -10.74 2.04 -13.16
N PRO A 82 -10.26 1.98 -14.42
CA PRO A 82 -9.38 0.91 -14.89
C PRO A 82 -8.14 0.72 -14.00
N LEU A 83 -7.58 1.80 -13.45
CA LEU A 83 -6.45 1.74 -12.52
C LEU A 83 -6.81 1.11 -11.18
N GLY A 84 -8.09 0.96 -10.84
CA GLY A 84 -8.54 0.30 -9.62
C GLY A 84 -8.19 -1.20 -9.55
N SER A 85 -7.77 -1.82 -10.66
CA SER A 85 -7.29 -3.21 -10.72
C SER A 85 -5.79 -3.36 -10.50
N GLU A 86 -5.02 -2.27 -10.57
CA GLU A 86 -3.57 -2.30 -10.44
C GLU A 86 -3.15 -2.56 -8.98
N ASP A 87 -2.13 -3.39 -8.78
CA ASP A 87 -1.62 -3.72 -7.45
C ASP A 87 -0.90 -2.54 -6.80
N TYR A 88 -0.19 -1.74 -7.62
CA TYR A 88 0.54 -0.56 -7.17
C TYR A 88 0.27 0.64 -8.07
N LEU A 89 0.08 1.79 -7.43
CA LEU A 89 -0.08 3.09 -8.07
C LEU A 89 0.87 4.11 -7.44
N VAL A 90 1.17 5.16 -8.18
CA VAL A 90 1.69 6.39 -7.59
C VAL A 90 0.66 7.49 -7.78
N ILE A 91 0.23 8.08 -6.66
CA ILE A 91 -0.86 9.06 -6.65
C ILE A 91 -0.25 10.46 -6.81
N ALA A 92 -0.51 11.07 -7.97
CA ALA A 92 -0.02 12.41 -8.29
C ALA A 92 -0.90 13.49 -7.65
N ASP A 93 -2.22 13.30 -7.67
CA ASP A 93 -3.18 14.24 -7.10
C ASP A 93 -4.27 13.52 -6.31
N LEU A 94 -4.61 14.09 -5.15
CA LEU A 94 -5.64 13.56 -4.25
C LEU A 94 -6.30 14.72 -3.49
N ASP A 95 -7.56 14.55 -3.15
CA ASP A 95 -8.24 15.49 -2.30
C ASP A 95 -7.74 15.45 -0.84
N GLY A 96 -8.10 16.49 -0.07
CA GLY A 96 -7.70 16.64 1.34
C GLY A 96 -8.47 15.76 2.32
N GLY A 97 -9.18 14.71 1.90
CA GLY A 97 -10.00 13.85 2.74
C GLY A 97 -9.29 13.37 4.01
N THR A 98 -10.01 13.33 5.14
CA THR A 98 -9.39 13.07 6.46
C THR A 98 -9.08 11.59 6.70
N GLN A 99 -9.94 10.68 6.28
CA GLN A 99 -9.80 9.24 6.52
C GLN A 99 -9.39 8.47 5.26
N TRP A 100 -10.08 8.73 4.15
CA TRP A 100 -9.81 8.20 2.83
C TRP A 100 -9.75 9.35 1.84
N ALA A 101 -8.59 9.55 1.24
CA ALA A 101 -8.43 10.57 0.22
C ALA A 101 -9.00 10.06 -1.12
N ARG A 102 -9.66 10.92 -1.87
CA ARG A 102 -10.08 10.61 -3.23
C ARG A 102 -8.91 10.74 -4.18
N ILE A 103 -8.69 9.72 -5.01
CA ILE A 103 -7.68 9.75 -6.07
C ILE A 103 -8.26 10.52 -7.25
N ASP A 104 -7.63 11.63 -7.60
CA ASP A 104 -7.98 12.43 -8.76
C ASP A 104 -7.02 12.19 -9.94
N LEU A 105 -5.75 11.83 -9.66
CA LEU A 105 -4.76 11.48 -10.68
C LEU A 105 -3.74 10.49 -10.13
N ALA A 106 -3.52 9.40 -10.86
CA ALA A 106 -2.53 8.39 -10.52
C ALA A 106 -1.93 7.75 -11.78
N ALA A 107 -0.80 7.08 -11.63
CA ALA A 107 -0.21 6.23 -12.67
C ALA A 107 0.17 4.87 -12.08
N PRO A 108 0.10 3.77 -12.88
CA PRO A 108 0.50 2.45 -12.44
C PRO A 108 2.02 2.37 -12.29
N VAL A 109 2.48 1.48 -11.40
CA VAL A 109 3.90 1.17 -11.23
C VAL A 109 4.04 -0.30 -10.88
N GLN A 110 5.09 -0.95 -11.39
CA GLN A 110 5.31 -2.37 -11.16
C GLN A 110 6.17 -2.58 -9.90
N LEU A 111 5.89 -3.65 -9.13
CA LEU A 111 6.66 -3.99 -7.93
C LEU A 111 8.16 -4.12 -8.22
N ARG A 112 8.54 -4.77 -9.35
CA ARG A 112 9.94 -4.93 -9.75
C ARG A 112 10.69 -3.61 -9.91
N ASP A 113 9.98 -2.58 -10.35
CA ASP A 113 10.55 -1.25 -10.58
C ASP A 113 10.72 -0.52 -9.25
N LEU A 114 9.74 -0.67 -8.33
CA LEU A 114 9.83 -0.18 -6.96
C LEU A 114 10.99 -0.83 -6.19
N ASP A 115 11.25 -2.12 -6.43
CA ASP A 115 12.37 -2.85 -5.83
C ASP A 115 13.72 -2.26 -6.17
N THR A 116 13.86 -1.76 -7.39
CA THR A 116 15.09 -1.11 -7.85
C THR A 116 15.16 0.34 -7.39
N LEU A 117 14.07 1.06 -7.55
CA LEU A 117 14.01 2.51 -7.34
C LEU A 117 14.03 2.90 -5.86
N CYS A 118 13.38 2.11 -5.00
CA CYS A 118 13.22 2.37 -3.58
C CYS A 118 14.09 1.46 -2.70
N ALA A 119 15.15 0.84 -3.26
CA ALA A 119 16.01 -0.09 -2.53
C ALA A 119 16.52 0.52 -1.21
N ASP A 120 17.01 1.75 -1.26
CA ASP A 120 17.57 2.47 -0.10
C ASP A 120 16.51 2.89 0.94
N GLN A 121 15.24 2.98 0.54
CA GLN A 121 14.12 3.34 1.40
C GLN A 121 13.39 2.13 1.95
N THR A 122 13.68 0.94 1.42
CA THR A 122 13.07 -0.31 1.83
C THR A 122 13.78 -0.87 3.05
N ARG A 123 13.00 -1.29 4.06
CA ARG A 123 13.51 -1.89 5.30
C ARG A 123 13.02 -3.32 5.45
N VAL A 124 13.89 -4.20 5.96
CA VAL A 124 13.53 -5.55 6.35
C VAL A 124 13.20 -5.53 7.85
N VAL A 125 12.01 -5.99 8.20
CA VAL A 125 11.50 -6.00 9.57
C VAL A 125 10.97 -7.40 9.89
N ASP A 126 11.38 -7.95 11.02
CA ASP A 126 10.78 -9.17 11.56
C ASP A 126 9.54 -8.77 12.37
N ASP A 127 8.37 -9.23 11.94
CA ASP A 127 7.07 -8.98 12.57
C ASP A 127 6.60 -10.27 13.24
N VAL A 128 6.38 -10.19 14.56
CA VAL A 128 5.84 -11.29 15.36
C VAL A 128 4.60 -10.77 16.07
N SER A 129 3.46 -11.20 15.61
CA SER A 129 2.16 -10.72 16.08
C SER A 129 1.18 -11.85 16.32
N TRP A 130 0.15 -11.57 17.12
CA TRP A 130 -0.96 -12.49 17.32
C TRP A 130 -1.99 -12.34 16.20
N ASP A 131 -2.30 -13.44 15.53
CA ASP A 131 -3.37 -13.51 14.54
C ASP A 131 -4.69 -13.87 15.24
N ASP A 132 -5.59 -12.91 15.35
CA ASP A 132 -6.88 -13.08 16.02
C ASP A 132 -7.80 -14.06 15.27
N THR A 133 -7.64 -14.20 13.95
CA THR A 133 -8.44 -15.13 13.14
C THR A 133 -7.94 -16.55 13.28
N ALA A 134 -6.62 -16.75 13.14
CA ALA A 134 -6.00 -18.07 13.26
C ALA A 134 -5.78 -18.49 14.72
N GLN A 135 -5.95 -17.59 15.70
CA GLN A 135 -5.72 -17.80 17.13
C GLN A 135 -4.30 -18.36 17.41
N MET A 136 -3.30 -17.81 16.74
CA MET A 136 -1.90 -18.23 16.85
C MET A 136 -0.94 -17.07 16.66
N VAL A 137 0.29 -17.24 17.13
CA VAL A 137 1.36 -16.29 16.84
C VAL A 137 1.82 -16.49 15.41
N ARG A 138 1.84 -15.42 14.64
CA ARG A 138 2.39 -15.35 13.29
C ARG A 138 3.73 -14.64 13.34
N ALA A 139 4.75 -15.24 12.77
CA ALA A 139 6.08 -14.66 12.68
C ALA A 139 6.48 -14.56 11.22
N THR A 140 6.75 -13.37 10.75
CA THR A 140 7.07 -13.09 9.35
C THR A 140 8.23 -12.13 9.24
N ARG A 141 9.01 -12.28 8.20
CA ARG A 141 10.00 -11.30 7.75
C ARG A 141 9.40 -10.51 6.60
N GLN A 142 9.26 -9.23 6.80
CA GLN A 142 8.59 -8.34 5.87
C GLN A 142 9.59 -7.34 5.28
N ARG A 143 9.48 -7.11 3.99
CA ARG A 143 10.15 -6.01 3.32
C ARG A 143 9.16 -4.88 3.17
N ARG A 144 9.44 -3.74 3.79
CA ARG A 144 8.52 -2.61 3.90
C ARG A 144 9.08 -1.35 3.24
N LEU A 145 8.20 -0.64 2.53
CA LEU A 145 8.41 0.72 2.07
C LEU A 145 7.42 1.63 2.84
N GLY A 146 7.92 2.36 3.82
CA GLY A 146 7.05 3.06 4.76
C GLY A 146 6.08 2.10 5.45
N GLN A 147 4.76 2.28 5.24
CA GLN A 147 3.72 1.40 5.77
C GLN A 147 3.33 0.25 4.82
N LEU A 148 3.88 0.22 3.60
CA LEU A 148 3.58 -0.83 2.63
C LEU A 148 4.40 -2.09 2.89
N ILE A 149 3.77 -3.25 2.75
CA ILE A 149 4.44 -4.56 2.80
C ILE A 149 4.65 -5.02 1.35
N LEU A 150 5.88 -4.86 0.84
CA LEU A 150 6.22 -5.24 -0.53
C LEU A 150 6.36 -6.75 -0.68
N SER A 151 6.90 -7.42 0.33
CA SER A 151 6.98 -8.87 0.39
C SER A 151 6.95 -9.36 1.82
N GLU A 152 6.44 -10.57 2.00
CA GLU A 152 6.33 -11.24 3.30
C GLU A 152 6.70 -12.72 3.15
N GLN A 153 7.51 -13.22 4.07
CA GLN A 153 7.88 -14.64 4.14
C GLN A 153 7.87 -15.12 5.60
N GLY A 154 7.60 -16.40 5.81
CA GLY A 154 7.63 -16.98 7.14
C GLY A 154 9.00 -16.86 7.78
N LEU A 155 9.06 -16.43 9.03
CA LEU A 155 10.30 -16.36 9.82
C LEU A 155 10.53 -17.70 10.51
N SER A 156 11.55 -18.43 10.07
CA SER A 156 11.82 -19.80 10.56
C SER A 156 12.36 -19.85 11.99
N LYS A 157 13.01 -18.78 12.45
CA LYS A 157 13.59 -18.69 13.80
C LYS A 157 13.28 -17.32 14.42
N PRO A 158 12.03 -17.08 14.85
CA PRO A 158 11.69 -15.85 15.54
C PRO A 158 12.31 -15.81 16.93
N ASP A 159 12.58 -14.60 17.42
CA ASP A 159 13.07 -14.39 18.79
C ASP A 159 12.01 -14.89 19.80
N PRO A 160 12.38 -15.79 20.74
CA PRO A 160 11.46 -16.30 21.77
C PRO A 160 10.80 -15.21 22.61
N SER A 161 11.48 -14.10 22.85
CA SER A 161 10.91 -12.96 23.59
C SER A 161 9.78 -12.28 22.84
N MET A 162 9.91 -12.14 21.51
CA MET A 162 8.86 -11.60 20.65
C MET A 162 7.65 -12.53 20.60
N ILE A 163 7.87 -13.86 20.51
CA ILE A 163 6.79 -14.86 20.56
C ILE A 163 6.01 -14.74 21.88
N SER A 164 6.74 -14.71 23.00
CA SER A 164 6.13 -14.61 24.33
C SER A 164 5.31 -13.34 24.47
N THR A 165 5.81 -12.22 23.97
CA THR A 165 5.12 -10.92 23.99
C THR A 165 3.85 -10.97 23.16
N ALA A 166 3.92 -11.47 21.90
CA ALA A 166 2.78 -11.59 21.02
C ALA A 166 1.71 -12.54 21.58
N LEU A 167 2.14 -13.67 22.16
CA LEU A 167 1.25 -14.64 22.80
C LEU A 167 0.52 -14.02 24.01
N LEU A 168 1.24 -13.32 24.88
CA LEU A 168 0.62 -12.61 26.02
C LEU A 168 -0.39 -11.56 25.58
N GLN A 169 -0.09 -10.81 24.53
CA GLN A 169 -1.02 -9.84 23.96
C GLN A 169 -2.27 -10.53 23.40
N GLY A 170 -2.09 -11.65 22.70
CA GLY A 170 -3.19 -12.45 22.17
C GLY A 170 -4.09 -12.99 23.27
N ILE A 171 -3.50 -13.57 24.32
CA ILE A 171 -4.24 -14.09 25.49
C ILE A 171 -5.02 -12.97 26.20
N ARG A 172 -4.40 -11.78 26.37
CA ARG A 172 -5.07 -10.62 26.99
C ARG A 172 -6.29 -10.17 26.18
N ARG A 173 -6.24 -10.23 24.85
CA ARG A 173 -7.36 -9.87 23.95
C ARG A 173 -8.43 -10.95 23.92
N ALA A 174 -8.02 -12.21 23.77
CA ALA A 174 -8.92 -13.34 23.67
C ALA A 174 -9.58 -13.75 25.01
N GLY A 175 -8.97 -13.33 26.12
CA GLY A 175 -9.37 -13.68 27.49
C GLY A 175 -8.80 -15.03 27.96
N LEU A 176 -8.64 -15.14 29.28
CA LEU A 176 -8.07 -16.33 29.92
C LEU A 176 -8.92 -17.60 29.72
N ASP A 177 -10.20 -17.45 29.42
CA ASP A 177 -11.11 -18.59 29.22
C ASP A 177 -10.80 -19.40 27.95
N ARG A 178 -10.03 -18.82 27.03
CA ARG A 178 -9.56 -19.51 25.81
C ARG A 178 -8.40 -20.48 26.07
N LEU A 179 -7.75 -20.39 27.23
CA LEU A 179 -6.68 -21.29 27.59
C LEU A 179 -7.21 -22.68 27.93
N ALA A 180 -6.40 -23.70 27.65
CA ALA A 180 -6.72 -25.09 28.03
C ALA A 180 -6.55 -25.28 29.54
N TRP A 181 -7.59 -24.93 30.30
CA TRP A 181 -7.61 -25.11 31.75
C TRP A 181 -7.83 -26.57 32.12
N THR A 182 -6.87 -27.17 32.81
CA THR A 182 -7.12 -28.47 33.51
C THR A 182 -8.02 -28.24 34.73
N PRO A 183 -8.66 -29.29 35.27
CA PRO A 183 -9.44 -29.18 36.50
C PRO A 183 -8.66 -28.55 37.67
N GLU A 184 -7.40 -28.93 37.82
CA GLU A 184 -6.50 -28.43 38.88
C GLU A 184 -6.22 -26.94 38.70
N LEU A 185 -5.94 -26.50 37.47
CA LEU A 185 -5.70 -25.07 37.15
C LEU A 185 -6.94 -24.22 37.34
N ARG A 186 -8.13 -24.76 37.05
CA ARG A 186 -9.42 -24.07 37.34
C ARG A 186 -9.64 -23.90 38.84
N GLN A 187 -9.30 -24.94 39.63
CA GLN A 187 -9.39 -24.88 41.07
C GLN A 187 -8.41 -23.88 41.67
N TRP A 188 -7.19 -23.82 41.13
CA TRP A 188 -6.21 -22.82 41.53
C TRP A 188 -6.70 -21.39 41.21
N ARG A 189 -7.21 -21.15 40.01
CA ARG A 189 -7.76 -19.84 39.57
C ARG A 189 -8.93 -19.39 40.45
N ALA A 190 -9.73 -20.30 40.96
CA ALA A 190 -10.86 -19.97 41.84
C ALA A 190 -10.44 -19.55 43.27
N ARG A 191 -9.17 -19.76 43.65
CA ARG A 191 -8.61 -19.42 44.97
C ARG A 191 -7.82 -18.11 44.98
N VAL A 192 -7.50 -17.56 43.81
CA VAL A 192 -6.78 -16.32 43.60
C VAL A 192 -7.75 -15.23 43.15
#